data_5e1a41463f47da2c38c38406fd49a52d
#
_entry.id   5e1a41463f47da2c38c38406fd49a52d
#
_cell.length_a   1.000
_cell.length_b   1.000
_cell.length_c   1.000
_cell.angle_alpha   90.00
_cell.angle_beta   90.00
_cell.angle_gamma   90.00
#
_symmetry.space_group_name_H-M   'P 1'
#
loop_
_entity.id
_entity.type
_entity.pdbx_description
1 polymer ?
#
loop_
_entity_poly.entity_id
_entity_poly.type
_entity_poly.pdbx_seq_one_letter_code
_entity_poly.pdbx_strand_id
1 'polypeptide(L)'
;MRIAMVGHKRIPSREGGVEIVVEELATRMAAQGHAVTCYNRGGHHVSGAAYDGERLSEYKGVRLKNIPTIDKKGLAAVSASFFGCLWAAFGRYDVVHIHSEGPAAFCWMPKMLGKRVVMTVHGLDWARAKWKGTFGEKFIRYGEKMAVKHADEIIVLNQAHQRYFQETYQRKTNFIPNGVNRPQKVPAEVIREKDIFIISDEIYA
;
A
#
# COMPACT_ATOMS: atom_id res chain seq x y z
N MET A 1 -11.41 -1.42 -15.76
CA MET A 1 -10.03 -0.90 -15.87
C MET A 1 -9.04 -1.99 -15.50
N ARG A 2 -7.78 -1.90 -15.99
CA ARG A 2 -6.68 -2.77 -15.63
C ARG A 2 -5.77 -2.00 -14.66
N ILE A 3 -5.65 -2.51 -13.44
CA ILE A 3 -4.99 -1.80 -12.34
C ILE A 3 -3.80 -2.63 -11.85
N ALA A 4 -2.63 -2.02 -11.73
CA ALA A 4 -1.48 -2.60 -11.05
C ALA A 4 -1.34 -1.98 -9.66
N MET A 5 -1.13 -2.80 -8.63
CA MET A 5 -0.83 -2.35 -7.27
C MET A 5 0.61 -2.70 -6.91
N VAL A 6 1.36 -1.71 -6.42
CA VAL A 6 2.79 -1.80 -6.10
C VAL A 6 3.05 -1.17 -4.74
N GLY A 7 4.03 -1.66 -4.00
CA GLY A 7 4.53 -1.01 -2.79
C GLY A 7 4.19 -1.72 -1.48
N HIS A 8 3.24 -2.64 -1.49
CA HIS A 8 2.98 -3.56 -0.38
C HIS A 8 4.02 -4.69 -0.36
N LYS A 9 4.10 -5.41 0.77
CA LYS A 9 4.95 -6.59 0.83
C LYS A 9 4.33 -7.74 0.04
N ARG A 10 3.23 -8.28 0.53
CA ARG A 10 2.53 -9.41 -0.09
C ARG A 10 1.06 -9.41 0.32
N ILE A 11 0.19 -9.90 -0.54
CA ILE A 11 -1.17 -10.30 -0.23
C ILE A 11 -1.41 -11.75 -0.69
N PRO A 12 -2.21 -12.56 0.02
CA PRO A 12 -2.81 -12.26 1.32
C PRO A 12 -1.77 -12.12 2.43
N SER A 13 -2.04 -11.26 3.40
CA SER A 13 -1.20 -11.10 4.59
C SER A 13 -1.95 -10.36 5.68
N ARG A 14 -1.63 -10.64 6.95
CA ARG A 14 -2.16 -9.94 8.12
C ARG A 14 -1.09 -9.20 8.92
N GLU A 15 0.15 -9.12 8.39
CA GLU A 15 1.30 -8.60 9.13
C GLU A 15 1.52 -7.09 9.00
N GLY A 16 0.66 -6.37 8.31
CA GLY A 16 0.82 -4.92 8.17
C GLY A 16 -0.43 -4.22 7.74
N GLY A 17 -0.61 -2.98 8.22
CA GLY A 17 -1.76 -2.17 7.85
C GLY A 17 -1.84 -1.88 6.35
N VAL A 18 -0.70 -1.69 5.69
CA VAL A 18 -0.65 -1.47 4.22
C VAL A 18 -1.13 -2.71 3.48
N GLU A 19 -0.70 -3.89 3.90
CA GLU A 19 -1.09 -5.17 3.30
C GLU A 19 -2.60 -5.40 3.41
N ILE A 20 -3.19 -5.13 4.57
CA ILE A 20 -4.64 -5.23 4.81
C ILE A 20 -5.39 -4.26 3.88
N VAL A 21 -4.96 -3.02 3.80
CA VAL A 21 -5.61 -2.02 2.94
C VAL A 21 -5.51 -2.42 1.46
N VAL A 22 -4.34 -2.88 1.00
CA VAL A 22 -4.15 -3.32 -0.38
C VAL A 22 -5.03 -4.54 -0.69
N GLU A 23 -5.08 -5.52 0.21
CA GLU A 23 -5.94 -6.71 0.05
C GLU A 23 -7.40 -6.31 -0.09
N GLU A 24 -7.91 -5.49 0.84
CA GLU A 24 -9.31 -5.05 0.83
C GLU A 24 -9.66 -4.23 -0.42
N LEU A 25 -8.79 -3.32 -0.83
CA LEU A 25 -9.00 -2.53 -2.05
C LEU A 25 -8.95 -3.40 -3.29
N ALA A 26 -7.92 -4.24 -3.43
CA ALA A 26 -7.71 -5.08 -4.61
C ALA A 26 -8.87 -6.05 -4.83
N THR A 27 -9.30 -6.75 -3.78
CA THR A 27 -10.39 -7.72 -3.85
C THR A 27 -11.74 -7.06 -4.12
N ARG A 28 -12.01 -5.89 -3.54
CA ARG A 28 -13.24 -5.13 -3.82
C ARG A 28 -13.27 -4.58 -5.24
N MET A 29 -12.15 -4.08 -5.75
CA MET A 29 -12.04 -3.62 -7.14
C MET A 29 -12.20 -4.79 -8.11
N ALA A 30 -11.65 -5.97 -7.80
CA ALA A 30 -11.85 -7.18 -8.61
C ALA A 30 -13.33 -7.60 -8.62
N ALA A 31 -14.00 -7.56 -7.47
CA ALA A 31 -15.43 -7.84 -7.36
C ALA A 31 -16.31 -6.85 -8.15
N GLN A 32 -15.84 -5.64 -8.37
CA GLN A 32 -16.48 -4.62 -9.21
C GLN A 32 -16.17 -4.78 -10.71
N GLY A 33 -15.47 -5.86 -11.11
CA GLY A 33 -15.16 -6.15 -12.52
C GLY A 33 -13.89 -5.47 -13.05
N HIS A 34 -13.00 -4.97 -12.17
CA HIS A 34 -11.70 -4.47 -12.59
C HIS A 34 -10.68 -5.62 -12.66
N ALA A 35 -9.79 -5.60 -13.64
CA ALA A 35 -8.67 -6.53 -13.73
C ALA A 35 -7.52 -6.00 -12.86
N VAL A 36 -7.40 -6.53 -11.63
CA VAL A 36 -6.40 -6.10 -10.66
C VAL A 36 -5.22 -7.05 -10.63
N THR A 37 -4.01 -6.52 -10.64
CA THR A 37 -2.76 -7.27 -10.45
C THR A 37 -1.98 -6.66 -9.29
N CYS A 38 -1.64 -7.46 -8.29
CA CYS A 38 -0.77 -7.07 -7.19
C CYS A 38 0.63 -7.63 -7.39
N TYR A 39 1.63 -6.76 -7.25
CA TYR A 39 3.05 -7.12 -7.35
C TYR A 39 3.61 -7.43 -5.97
N ASN A 40 3.60 -8.70 -5.61
CA ASN A 40 4.06 -9.19 -4.33
C ASN A 40 5.59 -9.22 -4.25
N ARG A 41 6.13 -8.80 -3.13
CA ARG A 41 7.56 -8.92 -2.83
C ARG A 41 7.94 -10.39 -2.72
N GLY A 42 9.02 -10.79 -3.39
CA GLY A 42 9.66 -12.09 -3.20
C GLY A 42 10.43 -12.14 -1.88
N GLY A 43 10.98 -13.31 -1.54
CA GLY A 43 11.74 -13.55 -0.31
C GLY A 43 10.96 -14.32 0.75
N HIS A 44 11.64 -14.62 1.87
CA HIS A 44 11.10 -15.34 3.01
C HIS A 44 10.56 -14.35 4.05
N HIS A 45 9.66 -14.81 4.93
CA HIS A 45 9.11 -14.05 6.07
C HIS A 45 8.45 -12.70 5.67
N VAL A 46 7.75 -12.67 4.55
CA VAL A 46 7.15 -11.43 4.01
C VAL A 46 5.67 -11.32 4.34
N SER A 47 4.99 -12.44 4.51
CA SER A 47 3.53 -12.52 4.68
C SER A 47 3.07 -13.07 6.04
N GLY A 48 4.00 -13.49 6.88
CA GLY A 48 3.73 -14.24 8.11
C GLY A 48 3.65 -15.75 7.88
N ALA A 49 3.84 -16.52 8.96
CA ALA A 49 3.96 -17.98 8.92
C ALA A 49 2.76 -18.67 8.24
N ALA A 50 1.57 -18.09 8.37
CA ALA A 50 0.34 -18.65 7.78
C ALA A 50 0.32 -18.59 6.24
N TYR A 51 1.10 -17.72 5.62
CA TYR A 51 1.06 -17.47 4.16
C TYR A 51 2.43 -17.60 3.48
N ASP A 52 3.51 -17.80 4.22
CA ASP A 52 4.88 -17.81 3.66
C ASP A 52 5.14 -19.04 2.77
N GLY A 53 4.40 -20.14 2.94
CA GLY A 53 4.53 -21.36 2.14
C GLY A 53 3.82 -21.32 0.78
N GLU A 54 2.88 -20.41 0.57
CA GLU A 54 2.01 -20.43 -0.59
C GLU A 54 2.41 -19.34 -1.62
N ARG A 55 2.82 -19.77 -2.82
CA ARG A 55 3.00 -18.89 -3.97
C ARG A 55 1.74 -18.88 -4.82
N LEU A 56 0.72 -18.20 -4.34
CA LEU A 56 -0.53 -18.04 -5.08
C LEU A 56 -0.29 -17.20 -6.34
N SER A 57 -0.89 -17.60 -7.46
CA SER A 57 -0.96 -16.80 -8.70
C SER A 57 -2.21 -15.93 -8.76
N GLU A 58 -3.22 -16.27 -7.95
CA GLU A 58 -4.48 -15.55 -7.84
C GLU A 58 -5.04 -15.63 -6.42
N TYR A 59 -5.72 -14.58 -5.97
CA TYR A 59 -6.43 -14.53 -4.69
C TYR A 59 -7.68 -13.67 -4.82
N LYS A 60 -8.86 -14.26 -4.59
CA LYS A 60 -10.17 -13.58 -4.66
C LYS A 60 -10.34 -12.69 -5.90
N GLY A 61 -10.01 -13.25 -7.09
CA GLY A 61 -10.11 -12.54 -8.36
C GLY A 61 -8.98 -11.55 -8.66
N VAL A 62 -8.01 -11.42 -7.77
CA VAL A 62 -6.83 -10.58 -7.94
C VAL A 62 -5.66 -11.42 -8.45
N ARG A 63 -5.07 -11.05 -9.58
CA ARG A 63 -3.85 -11.68 -10.07
C ARG A 63 -2.66 -11.30 -9.21
N LEU A 64 -1.88 -12.27 -8.79
CA LEU A 64 -0.67 -12.07 -7.98
C LEU A 64 0.58 -12.35 -8.82
N LYS A 65 1.54 -11.42 -8.76
CA LYS A 65 2.84 -11.57 -9.41
C LYS A 65 3.94 -11.36 -8.39
N ASN A 66 4.78 -12.38 -8.20
CA ASN A 66 5.97 -12.24 -7.38
C ASN A 66 7.08 -11.57 -8.19
N ILE A 67 7.63 -10.50 -7.63
CA ILE A 67 8.71 -9.72 -8.25
C ILE A 67 10.07 -10.10 -7.66
N PRO A 68 11.15 -10.02 -8.46
CA PRO A 68 12.51 -10.19 -7.97
C PRO A 68 12.78 -9.27 -6.79
N THR A 69 13.38 -9.83 -5.74
CA THR A 69 13.66 -9.08 -4.51
C THR A 69 15.03 -9.49 -4.01
N ILE A 70 15.89 -8.52 -3.72
CA ILE A 70 17.19 -8.76 -3.08
C ILE A 70 16.94 -8.92 -1.59
N ASP A 71 17.01 -10.15 -1.08
CA ASP A 71 16.68 -10.49 0.31
C ASP A 71 17.80 -10.06 1.26
N LYS A 72 18.05 -8.75 1.33
CA LYS A 72 18.97 -8.10 2.27
C LYS A 72 18.26 -6.92 2.94
N LYS A 73 18.56 -6.71 4.22
CA LYS A 73 18.00 -5.61 5.01
C LYS A 73 18.19 -4.25 4.29
N GLY A 74 17.10 -3.52 4.08
CA GLY A 74 17.08 -2.25 3.37
C GLY A 74 16.97 -2.37 1.84
N LEU A 75 17.57 -3.38 1.20
CA LEU A 75 17.52 -3.55 -0.25
C LEU A 75 16.25 -4.24 -0.73
N ALA A 76 15.63 -5.07 0.11
CA ALA A 76 14.43 -5.81 -0.26
C ALA A 76 13.27 -4.88 -0.65
N ALA A 77 13.05 -3.82 0.11
CA ALA A 77 12.01 -2.84 -0.19
C ALA A 77 12.32 -2.04 -1.47
N VAL A 78 13.58 -1.61 -1.62
CA VAL A 78 14.02 -0.81 -2.77
C VAL A 78 13.96 -1.61 -4.06
N SER A 79 14.54 -2.83 -4.08
CA SER A 79 14.53 -3.69 -5.27
C SER A 79 13.12 -4.12 -5.68
N ALA A 80 12.28 -4.48 -4.71
CA ALA A 80 10.88 -4.81 -4.99
C ALA A 80 10.12 -3.61 -5.56
N SER A 81 10.35 -2.41 -5.03
CA SER A 81 9.73 -1.19 -5.54
C SER A 81 10.18 -0.87 -6.97
N PHE A 82 11.47 -1.01 -7.24
CA PHE A 82 12.04 -0.81 -8.58
C PHE A 82 11.43 -1.78 -9.60
N PHE A 83 11.54 -3.08 -9.36
CA PHE A 83 11.02 -4.09 -10.29
C PHE A 83 9.49 -4.04 -10.39
N GLY A 84 8.79 -3.75 -9.31
CA GLY A 84 7.33 -3.59 -9.32
C GLY A 84 6.89 -2.43 -10.22
N CYS A 85 7.50 -1.26 -10.07
CA CYS A 85 7.21 -0.11 -10.94
C CYS A 85 7.64 -0.34 -12.39
N LEU A 86 8.80 -0.97 -12.61
CA LEU A 86 9.29 -1.31 -13.95
C LEU A 86 8.32 -2.25 -14.68
N TRP A 87 7.91 -3.35 -14.03
CA TRP A 87 6.98 -4.29 -14.65
C TRP A 87 5.56 -3.71 -14.81
N ALA A 88 5.12 -2.87 -13.88
CA ALA A 88 3.88 -2.13 -14.04
C ALA A 88 3.94 -1.15 -15.22
N ALA A 89 5.09 -0.50 -15.43
CA ALA A 89 5.30 0.43 -16.54
C ALA A 89 5.16 -0.24 -17.91
N PHE A 90 5.77 -1.41 -18.09
CA PHE A 90 5.68 -2.17 -19.37
C PHE A 90 4.41 -3.02 -19.48
N GLY A 91 3.69 -3.22 -18.38
CA GLY A 91 2.43 -3.97 -18.37
C GLY A 91 1.29 -3.23 -19.08
N ARG A 92 0.26 -3.98 -19.47
CA ARG A 92 -0.96 -3.41 -20.07
C ARG A 92 -1.92 -2.93 -18.98
N TYR A 93 -1.56 -1.87 -18.26
CA TYR A 93 -2.37 -1.27 -17.20
C TYR A 93 -2.84 0.12 -17.60
N ASP A 94 -4.02 0.47 -17.14
CA ASP A 94 -4.60 1.80 -17.29
C ASP A 94 -4.18 2.70 -16.12
N VAL A 95 -4.05 2.08 -14.93
CA VAL A 95 -3.66 2.74 -13.68
C VAL A 95 -2.58 1.93 -12.97
N VAL A 96 -1.58 2.63 -12.41
CA VAL A 96 -0.61 2.07 -11.47
C VAL A 96 -0.81 2.75 -10.13
N HIS A 97 -1.28 1.98 -9.15
CA HIS A 97 -1.52 2.44 -7.80
C HIS A 97 -0.35 2.04 -6.89
N ILE A 98 0.36 3.04 -6.39
CA ILE A 98 1.55 2.87 -5.57
C ILE A 98 1.20 3.16 -4.11
N HIS A 99 1.59 2.26 -3.22
CA HIS A 99 1.36 2.39 -1.80
C HIS A 99 2.67 2.70 -1.06
N SER A 100 2.65 3.74 -0.23
CA SER A 100 3.77 4.30 0.55
C SER A 100 4.80 5.09 -0.25
N GLU A 101 5.50 6.00 0.44
CA GLU A 101 6.43 6.97 -0.16
C GLU A 101 7.69 6.31 -0.72
N GLY A 102 8.25 5.30 -0.02
CA GLY A 102 9.46 4.62 -0.50
C GLY A 102 9.31 4.05 -1.93
N PRO A 103 8.31 3.21 -2.20
CA PRO A 103 8.00 2.73 -3.55
C PRO A 103 7.77 3.82 -4.59
N ALA A 104 7.23 4.97 -4.18
CA ALA A 104 6.98 6.09 -5.06
C ALA A 104 8.25 6.74 -5.64
N ALA A 105 9.44 6.40 -5.13
CA ALA A 105 10.72 6.79 -5.72
C ALA A 105 10.83 6.43 -7.21
N PHE A 106 10.09 5.42 -7.65
CA PHE A 106 10.12 4.90 -9.02
C PHE A 106 8.82 5.18 -9.79
N CYS A 107 7.92 6.00 -9.27
CA CYS A 107 6.61 6.31 -9.88
C CYS A 107 6.71 6.99 -11.24
N TRP A 108 7.83 7.64 -11.54
CA TRP A 108 8.12 8.26 -12.82
C TRP A 108 8.19 7.24 -13.97
N MET A 109 8.58 5.98 -13.72
CA MET A 109 8.67 4.94 -14.75
C MET A 109 7.32 4.66 -15.42
N PRO A 110 6.26 4.25 -14.69
CA PRO A 110 4.96 4.06 -15.32
C PRO A 110 4.39 5.37 -15.87
N LYS A 111 4.70 6.51 -15.24
CA LYS A 111 4.24 7.81 -15.74
C LYS A 111 4.82 8.15 -17.11
N MET A 112 6.12 7.93 -17.33
CA MET A 112 6.78 8.16 -18.63
C MET A 112 6.21 7.27 -19.74
N LEU A 113 5.71 6.09 -19.42
CA LEU A 113 5.07 5.18 -20.37
C LEU A 113 3.54 5.39 -20.47
N GLY A 114 3.06 6.58 -20.09
CA GLY A 114 1.67 7.01 -20.28
C GLY A 114 0.65 6.37 -19.34
N LYS A 115 1.10 5.72 -18.25
CA LYS A 115 0.17 5.19 -17.25
C LYS A 115 -0.34 6.30 -16.34
N ARG A 116 -1.59 6.19 -15.90
CA ARG A 116 -2.09 7.03 -14.81
C ARG A 116 -1.52 6.50 -13.49
N VAL A 117 -0.85 7.36 -12.74
CA VAL A 117 -0.20 7.01 -11.47
C VAL A 117 -0.99 7.59 -10.32
N VAL A 118 -1.43 6.72 -9.42
CA VAL A 118 -2.06 7.09 -8.15
C VAL A 118 -1.15 6.65 -7.02
N MET A 119 -0.97 7.50 -6.01
CA MET A 119 -0.21 7.16 -4.82
C MET A 119 -1.08 7.28 -3.57
N THR A 120 -1.00 6.30 -2.66
CA THR A 120 -1.58 6.40 -1.30
C THR A 120 -0.48 6.53 -0.26
N VAL A 121 -0.54 7.60 0.52
CA VAL A 121 0.32 7.87 1.68
C VAL A 121 -0.34 7.26 2.91
N HIS A 122 0.23 6.16 3.44
CA HIS A 122 -0.29 5.49 4.63
C HIS A 122 0.15 6.15 5.94
N GLY A 123 1.12 7.04 5.86
CA GLY A 123 1.69 7.80 6.94
C GLY A 123 2.99 8.44 6.47
N LEU A 124 3.49 9.45 7.15
CA LEU A 124 4.81 10.03 6.85
C LEU A 124 5.89 9.07 7.37
N ASP A 125 6.22 8.06 6.55
CA ASP A 125 7.13 6.98 6.96
C ASP A 125 8.51 7.48 7.35
N TRP A 126 9.01 8.53 6.71
CA TRP A 126 10.29 9.16 7.04
C TRP A 126 10.31 9.77 8.46
N ALA A 127 9.15 10.16 9.01
CA ALA A 127 9.04 10.72 10.36
C ALA A 127 9.17 9.67 11.48
N ARG A 128 9.09 8.38 11.13
CA ARG A 128 9.20 7.29 12.11
C ARG A 128 10.61 7.21 12.67
N ALA A 129 10.72 7.05 13.99
CA ALA A 129 12.01 7.02 14.73
C ALA A 129 13.04 6.04 14.12
N LYS A 130 12.59 4.88 13.62
CA LYS A 130 13.48 3.87 13.00
C LYS A 130 14.23 4.34 11.75
N TRP A 131 13.75 5.38 11.07
CA TRP A 131 14.36 5.91 9.85
C TRP A 131 15.18 7.18 10.08
N LYS A 132 15.00 7.84 11.22
CA LYS A 132 15.63 9.13 11.54
C LYS A 132 17.15 9.05 11.41
N GLY A 133 17.73 9.95 10.61
CA GLY A 133 19.18 10.03 10.35
C GLY A 133 19.74 8.92 9.45
N THR A 134 18.91 8.05 8.90
CA THR A 134 19.36 6.93 8.06
C THR A 134 19.27 7.24 6.56
N PHE A 135 19.94 6.42 5.74
CA PHE A 135 19.74 6.44 4.28
C PHE A 135 18.26 6.17 3.91
N GLY A 136 17.57 5.35 4.71
CA GLY A 136 16.14 5.06 4.51
C GLY A 136 15.26 6.31 4.59
N GLU A 137 15.54 7.23 5.52
CA GLU A 137 14.83 8.52 5.59
C GLU A 137 15.00 9.32 4.29
N LYS A 138 16.24 9.46 3.82
CA LYS A 138 16.52 10.21 2.59
C LYS A 138 15.84 9.60 1.37
N PHE A 139 15.82 8.26 1.30
CA PHE A 139 15.16 7.53 0.21
C PHE A 139 13.63 7.70 0.25
N ILE A 140 13.02 7.63 1.42
CA ILE A 140 11.57 7.82 1.59
C ILE A 140 11.17 9.25 1.22
N ARG A 141 11.92 10.26 1.69
CA ARG A 141 11.69 11.66 1.31
C ARG A 141 11.90 11.91 -0.19
N TYR A 142 12.84 11.21 -0.81
CA TYR A 142 13.00 11.26 -2.25
C TYR A 142 11.77 10.70 -2.96
N GLY A 143 11.23 9.56 -2.49
CA GLY A 143 10.01 8.98 -3.02
C GLY A 143 8.79 9.90 -2.88
N GLU A 144 8.65 10.58 -1.75
CA GLU A 144 7.61 11.59 -1.55
C GLU A 144 7.71 12.72 -2.60
N LYS A 145 8.93 13.26 -2.83
CA LYS A 145 9.15 14.28 -3.86
C LYS A 145 8.84 13.78 -5.27
N MET A 146 9.19 12.51 -5.55
CA MET A 146 8.88 11.91 -6.85
C MET A 146 7.36 11.75 -7.04
N ALA A 147 6.63 11.36 -5.98
CA ALA A 147 5.18 11.31 -6.02
C ALA A 147 4.56 12.70 -6.28
N VAL A 148 5.01 13.71 -5.56
CA VAL A 148 4.54 15.10 -5.74
C VAL A 148 4.71 15.55 -7.20
N LYS A 149 5.83 15.17 -7.82
CA LYS A 149 6.17 15.60 -9.20
C LYS A 149 5.46 14.78 -10.27
N HIS A 150 5.29 13.48 -10.08
CA HIS A 150 4.93 12.55 -11.16
C HIS A 150 3.59 11.84 -10.97
N ALA A 151 3.05 11.74 -9.74
CA ALA A 151 1.74 11.13 -9.56
C ALA A 151 0.64 12.05 -10.11
N ASP A 152 -0.34 11.45 -10.78
CA ASP A 152 -1.54 12.17 -11.21
C ASP A 152 -2.38 12.52 -9.99
N GLU A 153 -2.57 11.56 -9.08
CA GLU A 153 -3.34 11.75 -7.85
C GLU A 153 -2.56 11.24 -6.63
N ILE A 154 -2.68 11.97 -5.53
CA ILE A 154 -2.16 11.55 -4.22
C ILE A 154 -3.34 11.43 -3.26
N ILE A 155 -3.46 10.26 -2.64
CA ILE A 155 -4.44 9.96 -1.61
C ILE A 155 -3.75 10.01 -0.25
N VAL A 156 -4.38 10.69 0.70
CA VAL A 156 -3.94 10.77 2.10
C VAL A 156 -5.05 10.29 3.02
N LEU A 157 -4.70 9.67 4.14
CA LEU A 157 -5.63 9.00 5.03
C LEU A 157 -6.14 9.89 6.17
N ASN A 158 -5.58 11.09 6.33
CA ASN A 158 -6.01 12.05 7.33
C ASN A 158 -5.80 13.50 6.86
N GLN A 159 -6.50 14.43 7.50
CA GLN A 159 -6.45 15.85 7.17
C GLN A 159 -5.10 16.51 7.51
N ALA A 160 -4.36 15.98 8.51
CA ALA A 160 -3.05 16.52 8.86
C ALA A 160 -2.04 16.29 7.70
N HIS A 161 -2.07 15.10 7.07
CA HIS A 161 -1.27 14.85 5.86
C HIS A 161 -1.72 15.70 4.68
N GLN A 162 -3.02 15.95 4.54
CA GLN A 162 -3.53 16.85 3.48
C GLN A 162 -2.96 18.26 3.64
N ARG A 163 -2.98 18.81 4.86
CA ARG A 163 -2.37 20.11 5.18
C ARG A 163 -0.87 20.09 4.92
N TYR A 164 -0.16 19.06 5.38
CA TYR A 164 1.27 18.90 5.17
C TYR A 164 1.67 18.98 3.68
N PHE A 165 0.98 18.25 2.80
CA PHE A 165 1.26 18.30 1.37
C PHE A 165 0.93 19.66 0.76
N GLN A 166 -0.14 20.30 1.22
CA GLN A 166 -0.52 21.63 0.77
C GLN A 166 0.51 22.69 1.19
N GLU A 167 0.95 22.68 2.43
CA GLU A 167 1.87 23.68 3.00
C GLU A 167 3.30 23.46 2.49
N THR A 168 3.76 22.20 2.42
CA THR A 168 5.15 21.87 2.06
C THR A 168 5.40 21.92 0.56
N TYR A 169 4.44 21.45 -0.22
CA TYR A 169 4.62 21.25 -1.67
C TYR A 169 3.63 22.01 -2.53
N GLN A 170 2.68 22.71 -1.94
CA GLN A 170 1.53 23.33 -2.64
C GLN A 170 0.78 22.31 -3.50
N ARG A 171 0.80 21.06 -3.09
CA ARG A 171 0.21 19.92 -3.79
C ARG A 171 -1.16 19.58 -3.21
N LYS A 172 -2.20 19.72 -4.03
CA LYS A 172 -3.54 19.25 -3.69
C LYS A 172 -3.54 17.72 -3.61
N THR A 173 -4.16 17.18 -2.58
CA THR A 173 -4.31 15.74 -2.35
C THR A 173 -5.77 15.38 -2.07
N ASN A 174 -6.12 14.12 -2.24
CA ASN A 174 -7.45 13.59 -1.98
C ASN A 174 -7.47 12.94 -0.59
N PHE A 175 -8.30 13.45 0.30
CA PHE A 175 -8.51 12.84 1.61
C PHE A 175 -9.51 11.68 1.48
N ILE A 176 -9.01 10.46 1.62
CA ILE A 176 -9.82 9.23 1.60
C ILE A 176 -9.33 8.36 2.76
N PRO A 177 -10.06 8.35 3.90
CA PRO A 177 -9.68 7.55 5.05
C PRO A 177 -9.81 6.05 4.77
N ASN A 178 -9.10 5.23 5.54
CA ASN A 178 -9.28 3.79 5.47
C ASN A 178 -10.69 3.42 5.91
N GLY A 179 -11.31 2.53 5.15
CA GLY A 179 -12.56 1.90 5.57
C GLY A 179 -12.32 0.85 6.64
N VAL A 180 -13.35 0.62 7.45
CA VAL A 180 -13.41 -0.51 8.39
C VAL A 180 -14.58 -1.41 8.02
N ASN A 181 -14.41 -2.72 8.16
CA ASN A 181 -15.52 -3.64 8.03
C ASN A 181 -16.45 -3.42 9.22
N ARG A 182 -17.76 -3.32 8.95
CA ARG A 182 -18.74 -3.29 10.07
C ARG A 182 -18.52 -4.54 10.90
N PRO A 183 -18.30 -4.43 12.23
CA PRO A 183 -18.21 -5.59 13.08
C PRO A 183 -19.52 -6.37 13.00
N GLN A 184 -19.44 -7.68 12.90
CA GLN A 184 -20.61 -8.50 13.08
C GLN A 184 -21.11 -8.27 14.53
N LYS A 185 -22.42 -8.08 14.68
CA LYS A 185 -23.01 -8.00 16.03
C LYS A 185 -22.69 -9.30 16.76
N VAL A 186 -21.79 -9.22 17.72
CA VAL A 186 -21.53 -10.36 18.63
C VAL A 186 -22.72 -10.42 19.60
N PRO A 187 -23.41 -11.55 19.74
CA PRO A 187 -24.48 -11.71 20.71
C PRO A 187 -23.98 -11.35 22.11
N ALA A 188 -24.79 -10.64 22.89
CA ALA A 188 -24.42 -10.18 24.24
C ALA A 188 -24.01 -11.35 25.17
N GLU A 189 -24.53 -12.55 24.92
CA GLU A 189 -24.17 -13.78 25.62
C GLU A 189 -22.70 -14.15 25.43
N VAL A 190 -22.18 -14.05 24.19
CA VAL A 190 -20.76 -14.37 23.89
C VAL A 190 -19.81 -13.35 24.54
N ILE A 191 -20.25 -12.10 24.70
CA ILE A 191 -19.45 -11.05 25.36
C ILE A 191 -19.33 -11.34 26.86
N ARG A 192 -20.41 -11.81 27.49
CA ARG A 192 -20.43 -12.17 28.91
C ARG A 192 -19.64 -13.43 29.22
N GLU A 193 -19.73 -14.44 28.35
CA GLU A 193 -19.04 -15.72 28.54
C GLU A 193 -17.50 -15.64 28.38
N LYS A 194 -17.01 -14.65 27.64
CA LYS A 194 -15.58 -14.54 27.30
C LYS A 194 -14.84 -13.38 27.98
N ASP A 195 -15.46 -12.69 28.93
CA ASP A 195 -14.87 -11.49 29.59
C ASP A 195 -14.21 -10.51 28.60
N ILE A 196 -14.90 -10.26 27.46
CA ILE A 196 -14.38 -9.39 26.41
C ILE A 196 -14.69 -7.94 26.77
N PHE A 197 -13.65 -7.14 26.97
CA PHE A 197 -13.77 -5.68 27.07
C PHE A 197 -13.90 -5.09 25.66
N ILE A 198 -15.03 -4.41 25.39
CA ILE A 198 -15.20 -3.63 24.18
C ILE A 198 -14.69 -2.22 24.47
N ILE A 199 -13.53 -1.89 23.91
CA ILE A 199 -13.07 -0.50 23.87
C ILE A 199 -13.69 0.11 22.60
N SER A 200 -14.77 0.87 22.74
CA SER A 200 -15.27 1.70 21.64
C SER A 200 -14.47 3.00 21.63
N ASP A 201 -13.64 3.15 20.62
CA ASP A 201 -12.98 4.42 20.38
C ASP A 201 -13.95 5.32 19.61
N GLU A 202 -14.71 6.16 20.34
CA GLU A 202 -15.63 7.16 19.77
C GLU A 202 -14.89 8.38 19.20
N ILE A 203 -13.75 8.17 18.55
CA ILE A 203 -12.90 9.26 18.03
C ILE A 203 -13.33 9.74 16.64
N TYR A 204 -14.49 9.41 16.14
CA TYR A 204 -15.00 10.01 14.89
C TYR A 204 -16.51 10.29 14.98
N ALA A 205 -16.88 11.27 15.79
CA ALA A 205 -18.10 12.04 15.63
C ALA A 205 -17.79 13.32 14.87
#